data_d4affe896c2b0b4657af6b2804c46267
#
_entry.id   d4affe896c2b0b4657af6b2804c46267
#
_cell.length_a   1.000
_cell.length_b   1.000
_cell.length_c   1.000
_cell.angle_alpha   90.00
_cell.angle_beta   90.00
_cell.angle_gamma   90.00
#
_symmetry.space_group_name_H-M   'P 1'
#
loop_
_entity.id
_entity.type
_entity.pdbx_description
1 polymer ?
#
loop_
_entity_poly.entity_id
_entity_poly.type
_entity_poly.pdbx_seq_one_letter_code
_entity_poly.pdbx_strand_id
1 'polypeptide(L)'
;MRKPELAAAVADQTGLTREKASEVITAFTDQISAAAARGEDTTLIGFGTFNIRSREARDGRNPQTGATIRIPASKTVGFKAGKALKDSIR
;
A
#
# COMPACT_ATOMS: atom_id res chain seq x y z
N MET A 1 15.89 2.69 4.40
CA MET A 1 15.26 2.69 5.73
C MET A 1 14.34 1.48 5.87
N ARG A 2 14.56 0.69 6.88
CA ARG A 2 13.72 -0.47 7.17
C ARG A 2 12.89 -0.21 8.42
N LYS A 3 11.97 -1.11 8.72
CA LYS A 3 11.05 -0.94 9.85
C LYS A 3 11.72 -0.59 11.19
N PRO A 4 12.82 -1.26 11.61
CA PRO A 4 13.46 -0.89 12.87
C PRO A 4 13.98 0.54 12.89
N GLU A 5 14.54 1.02 11.79
CA GLU A 5 15.03 2.39 11.66
C GLU A 5 13.88 3.39 11.68
N LEU A 6 12.79 3.07 10.97
CA LEU A 6 11.60 3.90 10.95
C LEU A 6 10.97 3.97 12.35
N ALA A 7 10.91 2.84 13.05
CA ALA A 7 10.37 2.80 14.41
C ALA A 7 11.20 3.65 15.36
N ALA A 8 12.53 3.62 15.23
CA ALA A 8 13.42 4.45 16.05
C ALA A 8 13.16 5.95 15.78
N ALA A 9 13.02 6.34 14.52
CA ALA A 9 12.76 7.73 14.15
C ALA A 9 11.39 8.19 14.68
N VAL A 10 10.38 7.37 14.56
CA VAL A 10 9.03 7.67 15.07
C VAL A 10 9.05 7.78 16.61
N ALA A 11 9.78 6.89 17.26
CA ALA A 11 9.92 6.92 18.73
C ALA A 11 10.56 8.23 19.18
N ASP A 12 11.62 8.65 18.52
CA ASP A 12 12.31 9.91 18.84
C ASP A 12 11.40 11.12 18.65
N GLN A 13 10.61 11.13 17.61
CA GLN A 13 9.73 12.26 17.30
C GLN A 13 8.53 12.33 18.22
N THR A 14 8.05 11.21 18.71
CA THR A 14 6.80 11.13 19.49
C THR A 14 6.99 10.95 20.97
N GLY A 15 8.19 10.63 21.42
CA GLY A 15 8.43 10.28 22.81
C GLY A 15 8.00 8.87 23.19
N LEU A 16 7.63 8.06 22.21
CA LEU A 16 7.30 6.66 22.45
C LEU A 16 8.58 5.83 22.59
N THR A 17 8.44 4.64 23.16
CA THR A 17 9.52 3.65 23.09
C THR A 17 9.60 3.10 21.68
N ARG A 18 10.76 2.54 21.32
CA ARG A 18 10.93 1.90 20.00
C ARG A 18 9.96 0.75 19.83
N GLU A 19 9.74 0.00 20.89
CA GLU A 19 8.80 -1.12 20.88
C GLU A 19 7.38 -0.64 20.59
N LYS A 20 6.94 0.43 21.25
CA LYS A 20 5.62 0.99 21.00
C LYS A 20 5.50 1.59 19.62
N ALA A 21 6.52 2.27 19.13
CA ALA A 21 6.55 2.82 17.78
C ALA A 21 6.44 1.70 16.76
N SER A 22 7.10 0.57 16.96
CA SER A 22 7.01 -0.59 16.09
C SER A 22 5.58 -1.16 16.05
N GLU A 23 4.92 -1.23 17.21
CA GLU A 23 3.51 -1.63 17.29
C GLU A 23 2.60 -0.69 16.50
N VAL A 24 2.83 0.62 16.63
CA VAL A 24 2.04 1.62 15.91
C VAL A 24 2.19 1.45 14.39
N ILE A 25 3.41 1.25 13.92
CA ILE A 25 3.66 1.02 12.49
C ILE A 25 2.95 -0.24 12.02
N THR A 26 3.01 -1.31 12.78
CA THR A 26 2.33 -2.57 12.46
C THR A 26 0.82 -2.35 12.40
N ALA A 27 0.24 -1.69 13.39
CA ALA A 27 -1.20 -1.41 13.42
C ALA A 27 -1.62 -0.55 12.22
N PHE A 28 -0.81 0.45 11.89
CA PHE A 28 -1.04 1.35 10.76
C PHE A 28 -1.09 0.56 9.44
N THR A 29 -0.09 -0.26 9.19
CA THR A 29 -0.03 -1.04 7.96
C THR A 29 -1.12 -2.13 7.92
N ASP A 30 -1.46 -2.71 9.07
CA ASP A 30 -2.54 -3.69 9.16
C ASP A 30 -3.88 -3.07 8.77
N GLN A 31 -4.15 -1.84 9.20
CA GLN A 31 -5.40 -1.16 8.86
C GLN A 31 -5.48 -0.83 7.37
N ILE A 32 -4.38 -0.40 6.78
CA ILE A 32 -4.32 -0.13 5.34
C ILE A 32 -4.53 -1.44 4.57
N SER A 33 -3.92 -2.53 5.01
CA SER A 33 -4.08 -3.85 4.39
C SER A 33 -5.51 -4.35 4.48
N ALA A 34 -6.16 -4.15 5.63
CA ALA A 34 -7.55 -4.55 5.82
C ALA A 34 -8.49 -3.75 4.92
N ALA A 35 -8.26 -2.45 4.81
CA ALA A 35 -9.04 -1.60 3.90
C ALA A 35 -8.85 -2.04 2.45
N ALA A 36 -7.61 -2.33 2.05
CA ALA A 36 -7.29 -2.82 0.71
C ALA A 36 -8.02 -4.11 0.39
N ALA A 37 -8.08 -5.03 1.35
CA ALA A 37 -8.80 -6.30 1.19
C ALA A 37 -10.29 -6.08 0.95
N ARG A 38 -10.86 -5.01 1.48
CA ARG A 38 -12.26 -4.62 1.25
C ARG A 38 -12.45 -3.81 -0.03
N GLY A 39 -11.38 -3.51 -0.76
CA GLY A 39 -11.43 -2.67 -1.95
C GLY A 39 -11.53 -1.17 -1.66
N GLU A 40 -11.20 -0.76 -0.44
CA GLU A 40 -11.26 0.65 -0.03
C GLU A 40 -9.90 1.31 -0.16
N ASP A 41 -9.89 2.50 -0.75
CA ASP A 41 -8.70 3.34 -0.81
C ASP A 41 -8.46 3.98 0.57
N THR A 42 -7.20 4.25 0.87
CA THR A 42 -6.82 4.99 2.09
C THR A 42 -6.09 6.26 1.68
N THR A 43 -6.61 7.40 2.09
CA THR A 43 -6.01 8.71 1.77
C THR A 43 -5.47 9.35 3.04
N LEU A 44 -4.20 9.76 2.98
CA LEU A 44 -3.55 10.54 4.02
C LEU A 44 -3.26 11.91 3.42
N ILE A 45 -4.02 12.91 3.82
CA ILE A 45 -3.94 14.26 3.26
C ILE A 45 -2.51 14.79 3.37
N GLY A 46 -1.97 15.26 2.24
CA GLY A 46 -0.61 15.78 2.18
C GLY A 46 0.45 14.71 1.94
N PHE A 47 0.17 13.46 2.28
CA PHE A 47 1.12 12.36 2.10
C PHE A 47 0.86 11.59 0.81
N GLY A 48 -0.32 11.03 0.67
CA GLY A 48 -0.67 10.27 -0.52
C GLY A 48 -1.87 9.36 -0.33
N THR A 49 -2.18 8.63 -1.38
CA THR A 49 -3.33 7.73 -1.40
C THR A 49 -2.89 6.33 -1.80
N PHE A 50 -3.31 5.35 -0.99
CA PHE A 50 -3.19 3.93 -1.35
C PHE A 50 -4.45 3.56 -2.10
N ASN A 51 -4.35 3.37 -3.42
CA ASN A 51 -5.50 3.06 -4.25
C ASN A 51 -5.53 1.60 -4.62
N ILE A 52 -6.73 1.05 -4.63
CA ILE A 52 -6.95 -0.36 -4.90
C ILE A 52 -7.56 -0.48 -6.28
N ARG A 53 -6.95 -1.30 -7.12
CA ARG A 53 -7.44 -1.58 -8.46
C ARG A 53 -7.88 -3.03 -8.52
N SER A 54 -9.08 -3.24 -9.03
CA SER A 54 -9.62 -4.57 -9.24
C SER A 54 -9.75 -4.82 -10.73
N ARG A 55 -9.36 -6.01 -11.15
CA ARG A 55 -9.59 -6.48 -12.51
C ARG A 55 -10.46 -7.73 -12.42
N GLU A 56 -11.53 -7.72 -13.20
CA GLU A 56 -12.41 -8.88 -13.28
C GLU A 56 -11.72 -10.02 -14.02
N ALA A 57 -12.12 -11.24 -13.72
CA ALA A 57 -11.71 -12.40 -14.48
C ALA A 57 -12.14 -12.23 -15.93
N ARG A 58 -11.29 -12.63 -16.84
CA ARG A 58 -11.57 -12.54 -18.29
C ARG A 58 -10.93 -13.69 -19.03
N ASP A 59 -11.34 -13.89 -20.26
CA ASP A 59 -10.71 -14.85 -21.14
C ASP A 59 -9.65 -14.14 -21.96
N GLY A 60 -8.49 -14.76 -22.06
CA GLY A 60 -7.40 -14.30 -22.88
C GLY A 60 -7.04 -15.36 -23.90
N ARG A 61 -6.06 -15.08 -24.73
CA ARG A 61 -5.59 -16.03 -25.74
C ARG A 61 -4.08 -16.18 -25.63
N ASN A 62 -3.63 -17.43 -25.65
CA ASN A 62 -2.21 -17.73 -25.69
C ASN A 62 -1.67 -17.35 -27.07
N PRO A 63 -0.73 -16.40 -27.20
CA PRO A 63 -0.25 -15.95 -28.50
C PRO A 63 0.54 -17.02 -29.26
N GLN A 64 1.07 -18.03 -28.57
CA GLN A 64 1.85 -19.10 -29.21
C GLN A 64 0.97 -20.23 -29.74
N THR A 65 -0.07 -20.60 -29.00
CA THR A 65 -0.93 -21.73 -29.36
C THR A 65 -2.29 -21.33 -29.89
N GLY A 66 -2.69 -20.08 -29.64
CA GLY A 66 -4.04 -19.60 -29.98
C GLY A 66 -5.12 -20.13 -29.05
N ALA A 67 -4.75 -20.90 -28.02
CA ALA A 67 -5.70 -21.47 -27.08
C ALA A 67 -6.27 -20.38 -26.17
N THR A 68 -7.55 -20.52 -25.82
CA THR A 68 -8.20 -19.64 -24.85
C THR A 68 -7.71 -19.99 -23.45
N ILE A 69 -7.29 -18.97 -22.70
CA ILE A 69 -6.88 -19.13 -21.31
C ILE A 69 -7.76 -18.25 -20.42
N ARG A 70 -8.02 -18.74 -19.22
CA ARG A 70 -8.77 -18.00 -18.21
C ARG A 70 -7.81 -17.17 -17.40
N ILE A 71 -8.00 -15.84 -17.43
CA ILE A 71 -7.23 -14.91 -16.61
C ILE A 71 -8.08 -14.63 -15.36
N PRO A 72 -7.61 -15.04 -14.15
CA PRO A 72 -8.40 -14.86 -12.94
C PRO A 72 -8.54 -13.41 -12.53
N ALA A 73 -9.55 -13.12 -11.75
CA ALA A 73 -9.72 -11.81 -11.13
C ALA A 73 -8.52 -11.51 -10.21
N SER A 74 -8.10 -10.27 -10.17
CA SER A 74 -6.97 -9.85 -9.34
C SER A 74 -7.21 -8.48 -8.74
N LYS A 75 -6.57 -8.22 -7.61
CA LYS A 75 -6.53 -6.90 -6.97
C LYS A 75 -5.09 -6.48 -6.83
N THR A 76 -4.82 -5.20 -7.08
CA THR A 76 -3.50 -4.62 -6.88
C THR A 76 -3.63 -3.35 -6.08
N VAL A 77 -2.57 -3.00 -5.36
CA VAL A 77 -2.50 -1.74 -4.62
C VAL A 77 -1.46 -0.84 -5.26
N GLY A 78 -1.83 0.41 -5.50
CA GLY A 78 -0.91 1.44 -5.96
C GLY A 78 -0.80 2.54 -4.92
N PHE A 79 0.27 3.31 -4.99
CA PHE A 79 0.45 4.48 -4.14
C PHE A 79 0.63 5.71 -5.01
N LYS A 80 -0.21 6.72 -4.77
CA LYS A 80 -0.11 8.01 -5.45
C LYS A 80 0.35 9.03 -4.42
N ALA A 81 1.57 9.56 -4.61
CA ALA A 81 2.12 10.55 -3.69
C ALA A 81 1.32 11.85 -3.74
N GLY A 82 1.11 12.42 -2.57
CA GLY A 82 0.46 13.73 -2.46
C GLY A 82 1.42 14.86 -2.77
N LYS A 83 0.87 16.05 -2.95
CA LYS A 83 1.67 17.22 -3.33
C LYS A 83 2.75 17.54 -2.29
N ALA A 84 2.42 17.51 -1.02
CA ALA A 84 3.37 17.83 0.04
C ALA A 84 4.54 16.86 0.06
N LEU A 85 4.28 15.56 -0.15
CA LEU A 85 5.34 14.57 -0.21
C LEU A 85 6.23 14.80 -1.42
N LYS A 86 5.65 15.07 -2.58
CA LYS A 86 6.42 15.36 -3.80
C LYS A 86 7.28 16.60 -3.62
N ASP A 87 6.72 17.64 -3.01
CA ASP A 87 7.45 18.91 -2.81
C ASP A 87 8.60 18.73 -1.83
N SER A 88 8.51 17.81 -0.88
CA SER A 88 9.55 17.59 0.12
C SER A 88 10.81 16.92 -0.44
N ILE A 89 10.73 16.31 -1.60
CA ILE A 89 11.87 15.56 -2.17
C ILE A 89 12.51 16.23 -3.39
N ARG A 90 12.01 17.37 -3.81
CA ARG A 90 12.60 18.06 -4.96
C ARG A 90 13.39 19.29 -4.58
#